data_6ade6f9e10f8bc65aab5b0779968ba17
#
_entry.id   6ade6f9e10f8bc65aab5b0779968ba17
#
_cell.length_a   1.000
_cell.length_b   1.000
_cell.length_c   1.000
_cell.angle_alpha   90.00
_cell.angle_beta   90.00
_cell.angle_gamma   90.00
#
_symmetry.space_group_name_H-M   'P 1'
#
loop_
_entity.id
_entity.type
_entity.pdbx_description
1 polymer ?
#
loop_
_entity_poly.entity_id
_entity_poly.type
_entity_poly.pdbx_seq_one_letter_code
_entity_poly.pdbx_strand_id
1 'polypeptide(L)'
;MAIEKQFVPATPVDGLVEMEPEVEVEVETTETEDGGMIVDFDPNASAMTDASFDSNLVDFIEEDELTSMGNELVGAYQSDKDSRSDWEETYVKGLDQLGLKIEERTTPWAGACGVFHPMLSEAVIKFQSQAISEIFPAAGPVRTKIVGTIDSAKEKQSQRVQDYLNYLLTYEMTEYRSETEKMLFSLPLAGSAFRKVYFDPTLNRPSGIFVPAEDVVVNYGASDLETCERATHVMKKSSNDIRKMQVNGFYRDIELPDATPSSSDITKKYNEMTGESESYDYDTRHTILEMQVDLDLKGFEDKDANGQNTGIALPYVVTIDHPSGIILSIRRNYYEDDSARLRRMHFVHYQYLPGLGFYGFGLIHMIGGLAKSATSILRQLVDAGTLSNLPGGLKARGLRIKGDDSPIMPGEFRDVDVPGGAIRDNITFLPYKEPSGTLFQLLGNIVEEGKRFASISDMKVSDMNXXXXR
;
A
#
# COMPACT_ATOMS: atom_id res chain seq x y z
N MET A 1 -8.81 -9.92 1.69
CA MET A 1 -9.94 -10.69 1.11
C MET A 1 -9.52 -11.70 0.05
N ALA A 2 -8.40 -11.53 -0.57
CA ALA A 2 -8.08 -12.18 -1.83
C ALA A 2 -7.64 -13.64 -1.70
N ILE A 3 -6.59 -13.93 -0.95
CA ILE A 3 -6.15 -15.31 -0.77
C ILE A 3 -7.25 -16.14 -0.07
N GLU A 4 -7.99 -15.48 0.79
CA GLU A 4 -9.07 -16.07 1.57
C GLU A 4 -10.15 -16.75 0.72
N LYS A 5 -10.46 -16.14 -0.42
CA LYS A 5 -11.52 -16.68 -1.31
C LYS A 5 -11.05 -17.83 -2.19
N GLN A 6 -9.73 -17.99 -2.36
CA GLN A 6 -9.19 -19.08 -3.18
C GLN A 6 -9.36 -20.47 -2.54
N PHE A 7 -9.45 -20.51 -1.21
CA PHE A 7 -9.44 -21.75 -0.48
C PHE A 7 -10.82 -22.20 -0.01
N VAL A 8 -11.88 -21.46 -0.34
CA VAL A 8 -13.23 -21.90 -0.02
C VAL A 8 -13.64 -22.98 -1.03
N PRO A 9 -13.80 -24.23 -0.62
CA PRO A 9 -14.24 -25.27 -1.55
C PRO A 9 -15.66 -24.96 -2.03
N ALA A 10 -15.87 -25.11 -3.33
CA ALA A 10 -17.19 -24.98 -3.92
C ALA A 10 -18.04 -26.18 -3.50
N THR A 11 -18.73 -26.05 -2.38
CA THR A 11 -19.75 -27.03 -2.01
C THR A 11 -21.03 -26.71 -2.80
N PRO A 12 -21.55 -27.64 -3.57
CA PRO A 12 -22.89 -27.45 -4.16
C PRO A 12 -23.89 -27.31 -3.01
N VAL A 13 -24.67 -26.25 -3.04
CA VAL A 13 -25.76 -26.08 -2.08
C VAL A 13 -26.88 -27.01 -2.50
N ASP A 14 -26.81 -28.25 -2.07
CA ASP A 14 -27.97 -29.09 -2.05
C ASP A 14 -28.37 -29.28 -0.58
N GLY A 15 -29.45 -28.66 -0.24
CA GLY A 15 -29.92 -28.62 1.13
C GLY A 15 -30.42 -29.95 1.65
N LEU A 16 -29.60 -30.56 2.43
CA LEU A 16 -30.07 -31.51 3.46
C LEU A 16 -28.97 -31.50 4.54
N VAL A 17 -29.29 -30.87 5.63
CA VAL A 17 -28.50 -31.02 6.86
C VAL A 17 -28.70 -32.46 7.33
N GLU A 18 -27.86 -33.35 6.88
CA GLU A 18 -27.67 -34.59 7.59
C GLU A 18 -26.82 -34.29 8.82
N MET A 19 -27.41 -34.49 9.99
CA MET A 19 -26.63 -34.44 11.23
C MET A 19 -25.55 -35.52 11.12
N GLU A 20 -24.32 -35.08 11.14
CA GLU A 20 -23.19 -36.02 11.20
C GLU A 20 -23.32 -36.86 12.45
N PRO A 21 -23.14 -38.17 12.36
CA PRO A 21 -23.12 -38.99 13.56
C PRO A 21 -21.98 -38.59 14.49
N GLU A 22 -22.22 -38.60 15.77
CA GLU A 22 -21.14 -38.47 16.76
C GLU A 22 -20.03 -39.44 16.38
N VAL A 23 -18.86 -38.90 16.10
CA VAL A 23 -17.68 -39.72 15.83
C VAL A 23 -17.32 -40.44 17.12
N GLU A 24 -17.69 -41.70 17.23
CA GLU A 24 -17.14 -42.58 18.25
C GLU A 24 -15.62 -42.71 17.92
N VAL A 25 -14.82 -42.08 18.74
CA VAL A 25 -13.37 -42.24 18.64
C VAL A 25 -13.09 -43.71 18.93
N GLU A 26 -12.88 -44.50 17.89
CA GLU A 26 -12.34 -45.87 18.06
C GLU A 26 -10.91 -45.72 18.52
N VAL A 27 -10.72 -45.98 19.83
CA VAL A 27 -9.38 -46.01 20.42
C VAL A 27 -8.72 -47.29 19.88
N GLU A 28 -7.76 -47.11 18.99
CA GLU A 28 -6.99 -48.25 18.50
C GLU A 28 -6.14 -48.82 19.65
N THR A 29 -6.48 -50.01 20.05
CA THR A 29 -5.73 -50.76 21.05
C THR A 29 -4.87 -51.82 20.34
N THR A 30 -3.55 -51.70 20.44
CA THR A 30 -2.63 -52.71 19.90
C THR A 30 -2.18 -53.61 21.04
N GLU A 31 -2.45 -54.89 20.92
CA GLU A 31 -1.92 -55.90 21.88
C GLU A 31 -0.45 -56.15 21.59
N THR A 32 0.38 -56.04 22.62
CA THR A 32 1.79 -56.36 22.55
C THR A 32 1.99 -57.86 22.78
N GLU A 33 3.08 -58.45 22.27
CA GLU A 33 3.40 -59.86 22.39
C GLU A 33 3.49 -60.37 23.84
N ASP A 34 3.65 -59.48 24.81
CA ASP A 34 3.72 -59.74 26.24
C ASP A 34 2.36 -59.64 26.94
N GLY A 35 1.26 -59.47 26.18
CA GLY A 35 -0.09 -59.41 26.75
C GLY A 35 -0.45 -58.06 27.35
N GLY A 36 0.34 -57.03 27.06
CA GLY A 36 -0.01 -55.64 27.40
C GLY A 36 -0.83 -54.97 26.29
N MET A 37 -1.57 -53.96 26.65
CA MET A 37 -2.37 -53.16 25.71
C MET A 37 -1.75 -51.76 25.64
N ILE A 38 -1.31 -51.35 24.45
CA ILE A 38 -0.92 -49.95 24.17
C ILE A 38 -2.18 -49.23 23.72
N VAL A 39 -2.58 -48.24 24.49
CA VAL A 39 -3.71 -47.35 24.17
C VAL A 39 -3.08 -46.06 23.69
N ASP A 40 -3.34 -45.70 22.43
CA ASP A 40 -2.87 -44.46 21.91
C ASP A 40 -3.86 -43.36 22.33
N PHE A 41 -3.39 -42.45 23.16
CA PHE A 41 -4.20 -41.34 23.69
C PHE A 41 -3.97 -40.04 22.94
N ASP A 42 -3.38 -40.09 21.75
CA ASP A 42 -3.24 -38.85 20.95
C ASP A 42 -4.43 -38.72 20.00
N PRO A 43 -5.49 -38.02 20.42
CA PRO A 43 -6.68 -37.87 19.57
C PRO A 43 -6.41 -37.03 18.31
N ASN A 44 -5.27 -36.33 18.25
CA ASN A 44 -4.91 -35.51 17.12
C ASN A 44 -4.15 -36.27 16.04
N ALA A 45 -3.56 -37.41 16.35
CA ALA A 45 -2.78 -38.17 15.37
C ALA A 45 -3.64 -38.63 14.17
N SER A 46 -4.86 -39.08 14.43
CA SER A 46 -5.80 -39.48 13.36
C SER A 46 -6.41 -38.26 12.66
N ALA A 47 -6.70 -37.20 13.42
CA ALA A 47 -7.24 -35.95 12.84
C ALA A 47 -6.26 -35.30 11.88
N MET A 48 -4.96 -35.37 12.19
CA MET A 48 -3.91 -34.83 11.34
C MET A 48 -3.79 -35.55 9.99
N THR A 49 -4.08 -36.85 9.95
CA THR A 49 -4.06 -37.62 8.70
C THR A 49 -5.27 -37.33 7.79
N ASP A 50 -6.36 -36.83 8.37
CA ASP A 50 -7.60 -36.55 7.63
C ASP A 50 -7.73 -35.10 7.18
N ALA A 51 -6.79 -34.20 7.54
CA ALA A 51 -6.83 -32.81 7.11
C ALA A 51 -6.68 -32.71 5.59
N SER A 52 -7.72 -32.21 4.91
CA SER A 52 -7.61 -32.01 3.46
C SER A 52 -6.48 -31.02 3.14
N PHE A 53 -5.92 -31.08 1.94
CA PHE A 53 -4.79 -30.24 1.55
C PHE A 53 -5.11 -28.75 1.74
N ASP A 54 -6.34 -28.34 1.40
CA ASP A 54 -6.77 -26.93 1.45
C ASP A 54 -7.39 -26.52 2.78
N SER A 55 -7.42 -27.39 3.79
CA SER A 55 -8.03 -27.09 5.08
C SER A 55 -7.26 -26.01 5.85
N ASN A 56 -7.94 -25.38 6.82
CA ASN A 56 -7.30 -24.48 7.78
C ASN A 56 -6.59 -25.33 8.83
N LEU A 57 -5.28 -25.28 8.83
CA LEU A 57 -4.46 -26.12 9.73
C LEU A 57 -4.51 -25.65 11.18
N VAL A 58 -5.02 -24.48 11.45
CA VAL A 58 -5.08 -23.92 12.81
C VAL A 58 -5.91 -24.81 13.76
N ASP A 59 -6.88 -25.53 13.21
CA ASP A 59 -7.76 -26.40 14.00
C ASP A 59 -7.06 -27.70 14.48
N PHE A 60 -5.87 -27.98 13.94
CA PHE A 60 -5.09 -29.19 14.22
C PHE A 60 -3.82 -28.91 15.03
N ILE A 61 -3.61 -27.68 15.48
CA ILE A 61 -2.40 -27.23 16.20
C ILE A 61 -2.82 -26.78 17.61
N GLU A 62 -2.00 -27.10 18.60
CA GLU A 62 -2.27 -26.74 20.00
C GLU A 62 -2.24 -25.22 20.22
N GLU A 63 -3.11 -24.71 21.08
CA GLU A 63 -3.27 -23.26 21.34
C GLU A 63 -1.98 -22.61 21.85
N ASP A 64 -1.20 -23.32 22.66
CA ASP A 64 0.09 -22.78 23.16
C ASP A 64 1.10 -22.59 22.03
N GLU A 65 1.13 -23.51 21.07
CA GLU A 65 1.99 -23.40 19.87
C GLU A 65 1.51 -22.25 18.98
N LEU A 66 0.20 -22.13 18.77
CA LEU A 66 -0.39 -21.04 17.99
C LEU A 66 -0.05 -19.69 18.62
N THR A 67 -0.17 -19.56 19.94
CA THR A 67 0.13 -18.31 20.66
C THR A 67 1.62 -17.95 20.51
N SER A 68 2.51 -18.93 20.69
CA SER A 68 3.95 -18.71 20.55
C SER A 68 4.29 -18.26 19.13
N MET A 69 3.76 -18.98 18.13
CA MET A 69 3.97 -18.69 16.71
C MET A 69 3.42 -17.30 16.32
N GLY A 70 2.21 -16.96 16.80
CA GLY A 70 1.59 -15.67 16.54
C GLY A 70 2.46 -14.52 17.04
N ASN A 71 2.97 -14.62 18.25
CA ASN A 71 3.84 -13.60 18.84
C ASN A 71 5.18 -13.49 18.06
N GLU A 72 5.75 -14.61 17.68
CA GLU A 72 6.99 -14.62 16.88
C GLU A 72 6.79 -13.96 15.52
N LEU A 73 5.70 -14.30 14.83
CA LEU A 73 5.39 -13.76 13.50
C LEU A 73 5.07 -12.25 13.55
N VAL A 74 4.36 -11.80 14.59
CA VAL A 74 4.10 -10.36 14.81
C VAL A 74 5.42 -9.63 15.06
N GLY A 75 6.32 -10.23 15.85
CA GLY A 75 7.67 -9.68 16.07
C GLY A 75 8.48 -9.57 14.78
N ALA A 76 8.42 -10.60 13.94
CA ALA A 76 9.08 -10.61 12.64
C ALA A 76 8.51 -9.54 11.70
N TYR A 77 7.18 -9.40 11.68
CA TYR A 77 6.51 -8.32 10.92
C TYR A 77 7.00 -6.95 11.38
N GLN A 78 7.09 -6.72 12.70
CA GLN A 78 7.53 -5.43 13.24
C GLN A 78 8.99 -5.14 12.81
N SER A 79 9.86 -6.15 12.85
CA SER A 79 11.24 -6.02 12.39
C SER A 79 11.32 -5.64 10.90
N ASP A 80 10.50 -6.28 10.07
CA ASP A 80 10.44 -5.97 8.63
C ASP A 80 9.93 -4.53 8.40
N LYS A 81 8.92 -4.11 9.16
CA LYS A 81 8.39 -2.75 9.09
C LYS A 81 9.45 -1.71 9.49
N ASP A 82 10.16 -1.96 10.59
CA ASP A 82 11.20 -1.06 11.09
C ASP A 82 12.35 -0.93 10.07
N SER A 83 12.65 -1.99 9.34
CA SER A 83 13.73 -1.99 8.33
C SER A 83 13.50 -0.96 7.21
N ARG A 84 12.25 -0.56 6.96
CA ARG A 84 11.91 0.41 5.90
C ARG A 84 11.52 1.80 6.43
N SER A 85 11.78 2.08 7.72
CA SER A 85 11.36 3.32 8.37
C SER A 85 11.86 4.59 7.66
N ASP A 86 13.12 4.61 7.20
CA ASP A 86 13.69 5.74 6.47
C ASP A 86 12.98 6.01 5.15
N TRP A 87 12.61 4.94 4.44
CA TRP A 87 11.83 5.02 3.20
C TRP A 87 10.44 5.61 3.49
N GLU A 88 9.76 5.12 4.54
CA GLU A 88 8.44 5.63 4.95
C GLU A 88 8.51 7.12 5.35
N GLU A 89 9.50 7.51 6.15
CA GLU A 89 9.68 8.90 6.61
C GLU A 89 9.90 9.85 5.43
N THR A 90 10.73 9.45 4.47
CA THR A 90 10.99 10.24 3.25
C THR A 90 9.70 10.38 2.43
N TYR A 91 8.95 9.30 2.29
CA TYR A 91 7.70 9.29 1.54
C TYR A 91 6.66 10.23 2.19
N VAL A 92 6.48 10.12 3.52
CA VAL A 92 5.54 10.98 4.27
C VAL A 92 5.89 12.46 4.11
N LYS A 93 7.16 12.80 4.27
CA LYS A 93 7.65 14.19 4.12
C LYS A 93 7.45 14.72 2.70
N GLY A 94 7.60 13.85 1.72
CA GLY A 94 7.46 14.22 0.30
C GLY A 94 6.03 14.41 -0.16
N LEU A 95 5.06 13.77 0.49
CA LEU A 95 3.65 13.85 0.10
C LEU A 95 3.09 15.28 0.17
N ASP A 96 3.60 16.12 1.07
CA ASP A 96 3.22 17.54 1.14
C ASP A 96 3.44 18.24 -0.20
N GLN A 97 4.46 17.86 -0.95
CA GLN A 97 4.83 18.51 -2.19
C GLN A 97 3.83 18.26 -3.34
N LEU A 98 2.87 17.35 -3.15
CA LEU A 98 1.75 17.20 -4.09
C LEU A 98 0.81 18.41 -4.08
N GLY A 99 0.75 19.16 -2.97
CA GLY A 99 -0.04 20.36 -2.85
C GLY A 99 -1.55 20.15 -2.93
N LEU A 100 -2.03 19.01 -2.45
CA LEU A 100 -3.46 18.66 -2.51
C LEU A 100 -4.31 19.45 -1.52
N LYS A 101 -3.67 20.01 -0.49
CA LYS A 101 -4.35 20.80 0.53
C LYS A 101 -3.90 22.26 0.47
N ILE A 102 -4.84 23.18 0.54
CA ILE A 102 -4.53 24.61 0.65
C ILE A 102 -4.01 24.87 2.08
N GLU A 103 -2.75 25.26 2.19
CA GLU A 103 -2.11 25.50 3.48
C GLU A 103 -2.32 26.94 3.91
N GLU A 104 -2.93 27.16 5.08
CA GLU A 104 -3.04 28.47 5.72
C GLU A 104 -1.83 28.64 6.66
N ARG A 105 -0.88 29.45 6.22
CA ARG A 105 0.34 29.69 7.00
C ARG A 105 0.13 30.81 8.01
N THR A 106 0.65 30.59 9.21
CA THR A 106 0.68 31.55 10.31
C THR A 106 2.08 32.15 10.52
N THR A 107 3.08 31.57 9.88
CA THR A 107 4.48 32.03 9.94
C THR A 107 4.99 32.30 8.52
N PRO A 108 5.79 33.37 8.31
CA PRO A 108 6.26 34.38 9.26
C PRO A 108 5.16 35.35 9.76
N TRP A 109 4.00 35.38 9.12
CA TRP A 109 2.81 36.12 9.59
C TRP A 109 1.55 35.38 9.13
N ALA A 110 0.43 35.65 9.76
CA ALA A 110 -0.86 35.06 9.42
C ALA A 110 -1.29 35.50 8.01
N GLY A 111 -1.54 34.54 7.12
CA GLY A 111 -1.89 34.82 5.72
C GLY A 111 -0.68 34.87 4.79
N ALA A 112 0.51 34.45 5.24
CA ALA A 112 1.67 34.25 4.37
C ALA A 112 1.34 33.22 3.29
N CYS A 113 2.04 33.28 2.15
CA CYS A 113 1.77 32.43 0.98
C CYS A 113 1.89 30.94 1.30
N GLY A 114 0.81 30.18 1.16
CA GLY A 114 0.74 28.73 1.40
C GLY A 114 0.79 27.86 0.13
N VAL A 115 1.07 28.46 -1.01
CA VAL A 115 1.08 27.76 -2.30
C VAL A 115 2.20 26.71 -2.36
N PHE A 116 1.91 25.57 -2.98
CA PHE A 116 2.91 24.56 -3.35
C PHE A 116 3.20 24.66 -4.85
N HIS A 117 4.47 24.53 -5.21
CA HIS A 117 4.85 24.46 -6.63
C HIS A 117 4.40 23.10 -7.20
N PRO A 118 3.67 23.06 -8.33
CA PRO A 118 3.04 21.82 -8.83
C PRO A 118 3.99 20.88 -9.58
N MET A 119 5.30 21.02 -9.44
CA MET A 119 6.29 20.24 -10.20
C MET A 119 6.11 18.73 -10.00
N LEU A 120 5.91 18.28 -8.74
CA LEU A 120 5.76 16.86 -8.43
C LEU A 120 4.42 16.32 -8.98
N SER A 121 3.32 17.03 -8.76
CA SER A 121 2.00 16.58 -9.23
C SER A 121 1.94 16.58 -10.77
N GLU A 122 2.55 17.55 -11.43
CA GLU A 122 2.66 17.58 -12.90
C GLU A 122 3.38 16.33 -13.43
N ALA A 123 4.52 15.97 -12.81
CA ALA A 123 5.30 14.80 -13.21
C ALA A 123 4.51 13.49 -13.03
N VAL A 124 3.80 13.35 -11.89
CA VAL A 124 2.98 12.16 -11.59
C VAL A 124 1.83 12.02 -12.59
N ILE A 125 1.09 13.10 -12.84
CA ILE A 125 -0.07 13.08 -13.75
C ILE A 125 0.39 12.78 -15.18
N LYS A 126 1.51 13.35 -15.59
CA LYS A 126 2.10 13.09 -16.92
C LYS A 126 2.42 11.60 -17.10
N PHE A 127 3.12 11.01 -16.12
CA PHE A 127 3.43 9.57 -16.13
C PHE A 127 2.16 8.73 -16.19
N GLN A 128 1.18 9.01 -15.31
CA GLN A 128 -0.08 8.27 -15.25
C GLN A 128 -0.80 8.31 -16.61
N SER A 129 -0.92 9.50 -17.20
CA SER A 129 -1.63 9.69 -18.46
C SER A 129 -0.97 8.94 -19.63
N GLN A 130 0.35 8.98 -19.70
CA GLN A 130 1.11 8.27 -20.74
C GLN A 130 1.00 6.76 -20.54
N ALA A 131 1.21 6.27 -19.32
CA ALA A 131 1.17 4.84 -18.99
C ALA A 131 -0.22 4.24 -19.27
N ILE A 132 -1.30 4.94 -18.90
CA ILE A 132 -2.67 4.48 -19.16
C ILE A 132 -2.92 4.30 -20.66
N SER A 133 -2.48 5.26 -21.48
CA SER A 133 -2.70 5.17 -22.93
C SER A 133 -1.88 4.04 -23.59
N GLU A 134 -0.73 3.69 -23.01
CA GLU A 134 0.08 2.56 -23.48
C GLU A 134 -0.48 1.21 -23.04
N ILE A 135 -1.01 1.12 -21.80
CA ILE A 135 -1.54 -0.14 -21.25
C ILE A 135 -2.91 -0.47 -21.85
N PHE A 136 -3.74 0.55 -22.13
CA PHE A 136 -5.09 0.36 -22.67
C PHE A 136 -5.24 1.02 -24.05
N PRO A 137 -4.49 0.52 -25.05
CA PRO A 137 -4.69 1.02 -26.41
C PRO A 137 -6.07 0.62 -26.94
N ALA A 138 -6.53 1.25 -28.02
CA ALA A 138 -7.84 1.00 -28.62
C ALA A 138 -8.04 -0.46 -29.04
N ALA A 139 -6.95 -1.17 -29.35
CA ALA A 139 -7.00 -2.59 -29.74
C ALA A 139 -7.10 -3.55 -28.54
N GLY A 140 -7.10 -3.04 -27.32
CA GLY A 140 -7.15 -3.83 -26.08
C GLY A 140 -5.77 -4.01 -25.43
N PRO A 141 -5.75 -4.30 -24.11
CA PRO A 141 -4.51 -4.41 -23.35
C PRO A 141 -3.65 -5.64 -23.63
N VAL A 142 -4.22 -6.66 -24.28
CA VAL A 142 -3.52 -7.93 -24.51
C VAL A 142 -3.24 -8.13 -25.99
N ARG A 143 -2.00 -8.52 -26.29
CA ARG A 143 -1.56 -8.91 -27.61
C ARG A 143 -0.81 -10.24 -27.50
N THR A 144 -1.20 -11.23 -28.29
CA THR A 144 -0.58 -12.55 -28.27
C THR A 144 0.54 -12.66 -29.29
N LYS A 145 1.51 -13.51 -28.99
CA LYS A 145 2.62 -13.83 -29.91
C LYS A 145 2.87 -15.33 -29.87
N ILE A 146 2.93 -15.94 -31.02
CA ILE A 146 3.22 -17.38 -31.14
C ILE A 146 4.74 -17.57 -31.04
N VAL A 147 5.18 -18.44 -30.12
CA VAL A 147 6.58 -18.83 -29.99
C VAL A 147 6.75 -20.23 -30.61
N GLY A 148 7.72 -20.38 -31.46
CA GLY A 148 8.00 -21.63 -32.20
C GLY A 148 7.37 -21.65 -33.59
N THR A 149 7.06 -22.85 -34.10
CA THR A 149 6.53 -23.03 -35.45
C THR A 149 5.10 -22.48 -35.55
N ILE A 150 4.88 -21.65 -36.56
CA ILE A 150 3.59 -21.03 -36.84
C ILE A 150 2.81 -21.94 -37.80
N ASP A 151 1.58 -22.24 -37.47
CA ASP A 151 0.63 -22.91 -38.36
C ASP A 151 -0.76 -22.26 -38.20
N SER A 152 -1.66 -22.52 -39.14
CA SER A 152 -2.98 -21.86 -39.18
C SER A 152 -3.85 -22.18 -37.96
N ALA A 153 -3.68 -23.35 -37.32
CA ALA A 153 -4.41 -23.73 -36.11
C ALA A 153 -3.95 -22.90 -34.92
N LYS A 154 -2.63 -22.74 -34.79
CA LYS A 154 -2.04 -21.90 -33.72
C LYS A 154 -2.39 -20.43 -33.90
N GLU A 155 -2.45 -19.95 -35.15
CA GLU A 155 -2.88 -18.56 -35.42
C GLU A 155 -4.31 -18.30 -34.93
N LYS A 156 -5.24 -19.22 -35.27
CA LYS A 156 -6.64 -19.13 -34.82
C LYS A 156 -6.75 -19.24 -33.31
N GLN A 157 -5.97 -20.12 -32.67
CA GLN A 157 -5.93 -20.26 -31.21
C GLN A 157 -5.41 -18.99 -30.58
N SER A 158 -4.32 -18.43 -31.09
CA SER A 158 -3.71 -17.18 -30.59
C SER A 158 -4.72 -16.04 -30.64
N GLN A 159 -5.46 -15.91 -31.74
CA GLN A 159 -6.50 -14.88 -31.87
C GLN A 159 -7.62 -15.07 -30.82
N ARG A 160 -8.12 -16.30 -30.64
CA ARG A 160 -9.16 -16.59 -29.63
C ARG A 160 -8.67 -16.25 -28.22
N VAL A 161 -7.42 -16.59 -27.89
CA VAL A 161 -6.82 -16.28 -26.59
C VAL A 161 -6.74 -14.76 -26.39
N GLN A 162 -6.29 -14.03 -27.42
CA GLN A 162 -6.21 -12.57 -27.38
C GLN A 162 -7.59 -11.95 -27.15
N ASP A 163 -8.58 -12.37 -27.91
CA ASP A 163 -9.95 -11.85 -27.83
C ASP A 163 -10.56 -12.15 -26.45
N TYR A 164 -10.36 -13.37 -25.94
CA TYR A 164 -10.87 -13.76 -24.62
C TYR A 164 -10.21 -12.98 -23.50
N LEU A 165 -8.87 -12.84 -23.53
CA LEU A 165 -8.16 -12.08 -22.48
C LEU A 165 -8.54 -10.60 -22.50
N ASN A 166 -8.71 -10.02 -23.69
CA ASN A 166 -9.17 -8.63 -23.80
C ASN A 166 -10.59 -8.48 -23.24
N TYR A 167 -11.49 -9.41 -23.56
CA TYR A 167 -12.84 -9.45 -23.02
C TYR A 167 -12.81 -9.55 -21.47
N LEU A 168 -12.00 -10.48 -20.95
CA LEU A 168 -11.86 -10.71 -19.50
C LEU A 168 -11.41 -9.43 -18.80
N LEU A 169 -10.35 -8.77 -19.29
CA LEU A 169 -9.75 -7.60 -18.63
C LEU A 169 -10.58 -6.32 -18.81
N THR A 170 -11.39 -6.21 -19.87
CA THR A 170 -12.14 -4.97 -20.14
C THR A 170 -13.63 -5.06 -19.76
N TYR A 171 -14.20 -6.27 -19.76
CA TYR A 171 -15.64 -6.48 -19.49
C TYR A 171 -15.91 -7.22 -18.18
N GLU A 172 -15.25 -8.34 -17.98
CA GLU A 172 -15.49 -9.18 -16.81
C GLU A 172 -14.86 -8.57 -15.54
N MET A 173 -13.60 -8.17 -15.64
CA MET A 173 -12.85 -7.58 -14.53
C MET A 173 -13.06 -6.06 -14.52
N THR A 174 -14.25 -5.61 -14.09
CA THR A 174 -14.64 -4.19 -14.10
C THR A 174 -13.71 -3.32 -13.28
N GLU A 175 -13.08 -3.90 -12.26
CA GLU A 175 -12.12 -3.18 -11.40
C GLU A 175 -10.75 -2.97 -12.07
N TYR A 176 -10.40 -3.76 -13.09
CA TYR A 176 -9.02 -3.85 -13.60
C TYR A 176 -8.47 -2.49 -14.02
N ARG A 177 -9.27 -1.71 -14.78
CA ARG A 177 -8.84 -0.40 -15.27
C ARG A 177 -8.68 0.60 -14.11
N SER A 178 -9.69 0.72 -13.23
CA SER A 178 -9.66 1.67 -12.12
C SER A 178 -8.53 1.37 -11.15
N GLU A 179 -8.28 0.09 -10.86
CA GLU A 179 -7.18 -0.33 -9.99
C GLU A 179 -5.82 -0.05 -10.66
N THR A 180 -5.73 -0.18 -11.98
CA THR A 180 -4.52 0.18 -12.73
C THR A 180 -4.28 1.69 -12.67
N GLU A 181 -5.32 2.51 -12.82
CA GLU A 181 -5.21 3.98 -12.72
C GLU A 181 -4.69 4.42 -11.35
N LYS A 182 -5.22 3.84 -10.27
CA LYS A 182 -4.74 4.09 -8.89
C LYS A 182 -3.28 3.68 -8.74
N MET A 183 -2.93 2.51 -9.23
CA MET A 183 -1.56 1.99 -9.17
C MET A 183 -0.59 2.93 -9.91
N LEU A 184 -0.96 3.42 -11.09
CA LEU A 184 -0.10 4.28 -11.90
C LEU A 184 0.01 5.70 -11.35
N PHE A 185 -0.88 6.11 -10.46
CA PHE A 185 -0.71 7.34 -9.69
C PHE A 185 0.27 7.12 -8.53
N SER A 186 0.11 6.02 -7.80
CA SER A 186 0.92 5.70 -6.62
C SER A 186 2.36 5.28 -6.97
N LEU A 187 2.54 4.54 -8.05
CA LEU A 187 3.84 3.96 -8.44
C LEU A 187 4.94 5.02 -8.60
N PRO A 188 4.75 6.10 -9.38
CA PRO A 188 5.80 7.11 -9.49
C PRO A 188 6.03 7.88 -8.21
N LEU A 189 5.06 8.00 -7.33
CA LEU A 189 5.22 8.69 -6.04
C LEU A 189 6.07 7.87 -5.08
N ALA A 190 5.60 6.67 -4.75
CA ALA A 190 6.20 5.81 -3.72
C ALA A 190 7.41 5.04 -4.21
N GLY A 191 7.50 4.79 -5.52
CA GLY A 191 8.56 3.99 -6.13
C GLY A 191 8.25 2.51 -6.21
N SER A 192 7.27 2.04 -5.47
CA SER A 192 6.77 0.65 -5.50
C SER A 192 5.26 0.64 -5.44
N ALA A 193 4.67 -0.35 -6.11
CA ALA A 193 3.24 -0.64 -6.05
C ALA A 193 3.07 -2.13 -6.27
N PHE A 194 1.99 -2.68 -5.76
CA PHE A 194 1.74 -4.12 -5.86
C PHE A 194 0.37 -4.35 -6.47
N ARG A 195 0.25 -5.46 -7.20
CA ARG A 195 -1.03 -5.98 -7.64
C ARG A 195 -1.20 -7.37 -7.02
N LYS A 196 -2.29 -7.57 -6.29
CA LYS A 196 -2.66 -8.87 -5.76
C LYS A 196 -3.60 -9.53 -6.76
N VAL A 197 -3.23 -10.71 -7.25
CA VAL A 197 -3.97 -11.47 -8.27
C VAL A 197 -4.45 -12.76 -7.64
N TYR A 198 -5.76 -13.03 -7.77
CA TYR A 198 -6.38 -14.21 -7.20
C TYR A 198 -7.64 -14.59 -7.98
N PHE A 199 -8.08 -15.82 -7.80
CA PHE A 199 -9.39 -16.26 -8.30
C PHE A 199 -10.43 -15.99 -7.22
N ASP A 200 -11.51 -15.29 -7.56
CA ASP A 200 -12.60 -14.98 -6.64
C ASP A 200 -13.73 -16.00 -6.87
N PRO A 201 -13.93 -16.95 -5.95
CA PRO A 201 -14.98 -17.97 -6.14
C PRO A 201 -16.40 -17.39 -6.07
N THR A 202 -16.60 -16.25 -5.39
CA THR A 202 -17.91 -15.59 -5.33
C THR A 202 -18.28 -15.02 -6.71
N LEU A 203 -17.31 -14.44 -7.40
CA LEU A 203 -17.50 -13.86 -8.74
C LEU A 203 -17.20 -14.88 -9.85
N ASN A 204 -16.63 -16.04 -9.49
CA ASN A 204 -16.22 -17.12 -10.38
C ASN A 204 -15.31 -16.60 -11.52
N ARG A 205 -14.37 -15.72 -11.19
CA ARG A 205 -13.43 -15.14 -12.15
C ARG A 205 -12.14 -14.66 -11.46
N PRO A 206 -11.06 -14.49 -12.24
CA PRO A 206 -9.87 -13.82 -11.70
C PRO A 206 -10.19 -12.38 -11.28
N SER A 207 -9.51 -11.90 -10.26
CA SER A 207 -9.54 -10.52 -9.80
C SER A 207 -8.12 -10.02 -9.59
N GLY A 208 -7.92 -8.71 -9.85
CA GLY A 208 -6.62 -8.08 -9.65
C GLY A 208 -6.81 -6.73 -9.00
N ILE A 209 -6.41 -6.61 -7.74
CA ILE A 209 -6.55 -5.37 -6.96
C ILE A 209 -5.21 -4.70 -6.77
N PHE A 210 -5.22 -3.38 -6.74
CA PHE A 210 -4.05 -2.58 -6.38
C PHE A 210 -3.85 -2.64 -4.87
N VAL A 211 -2.61 -2.86 -4.45
CA VAL A 211 -2.20 -2.79 -3.04
C VAL A 211 -1.02 -1.80 -2.97
N PRO A 212 -1.19 -0.70 -2.21
CA PRO A 212 -0.12 0.29 -2.11
C PRO A 212 1.09 -0.26 -1.34
N ALA A 213 2.24 0.36 -1.55
CA ALA A 213 3.51 -0.09 -0.95
C ALA A 213 3.47 -0.12 0.58
N GLU A 214 2.71 0.79 1.21
CA GLU A 214 2.58 0.81 2.66
C GLU A 214 1.92 -0.44 3.23
N ASP A 215 1.04 -1.07 2.45
CA ASP A 215 0.27 -2.25 2.89
C ASP A 215 0.93 -3.58 2.56
N VAL A 216 2.08 -3.58 1.86
CA VAL A 216 2.88 -4.79 1.63
C VAL A 216 4.22 -4.59 2.33
N VAL A 217 4.42 -5.30 3.44
CA VAL A 217 5.62 -5.17 4.28
C VAL A 217 6.55 -6.35 3.99
N VAL A 218 7.74 -6.01 3.50
CA VAL A 218 8.83 -6.95 3.21
C VAL A 218 10.10 -6.33 3.77
N ASN A 219 11.03 -7.13 4.25
CA ASN A 219 12.31 -6.63 4.75
C ASN A 219 13.00 -5.77 3.66
N TYR A 220 13.47 -4.58 4.04
CA TYR A 220 14.08 -3.63 3.09
C TYR A 220 15.26 -4.24 2.35
N GLY A 221 16.00 -5.14 2.99
CA GLY A 221 17.15 -5.82 2.41
C GLY A 221 16.82 -6.99 1.48
N ALA A 222 15.55 -7.36 1.33
CA ALA A 222 15.15 -8.46 0.43
C ALA A 222 15.41 -8.09 -1.03
N SER A 223 15.76 -9.08 -1.85
CA SER A 223 16.00 -8.89 -3.28
C SER A 223 14.68 -8.80 -4.07
N ASP A 224 13.78 -9.72 -3.81
CA ASP A 224 12.50 -9.83 -4.54
C ASP A 224 11.47 -10.60 -3.71
N LEU A 225 10.24 -10.68 -4.21
CA LEU A 225 9.14 -11.39 -3.56
C LEU A 225 9.31 -12.92 -3.58
N GLU A 226 10.03 -13.44 -4.58
CA GLU A 226 10.18 -14.89 -4.74
C GLU A 226 11.12 -15.47 -3.70
N THR A 227 12.17 -14.71 -3.34
CA THR A 227 13.23 -15.18 -2.44
C THR A 227 13.17 -14.56 -1.05
N CYS A 228 12.24 -13.63 -0.79
CA CYS A 228 12.13 -13.00 0.54
C CYS A 228 11.67 -14.02 1.59
N GLU A 229 12.15 -13.86 2.80
CA GLU A 229 11.74 -14.72 3.92
C GLU A 229 10.24 -14.62 4.20
N ARG A 230 9.74 -13.40 4.20
CA ARG A 230 8.32 -13.10 4.51
C ARG A 230 7.81 -11.97 3.63
N ALA A 231 6.53 -12.04 3.27
CA ALA A 231 5.81 -10.93 2.65
C ALA A 231 4.47 -10.80 3.37
N THR A 232 4.22 -9.67 4.00
CA THR A 232 3.02 -9.43 4.80
C THR A 232 2.12 -8.40 4.13
N HIS A 233 0.87 -8.78 3.90
CA HIS A 233 -0.19 -7.87 3.43
C HIS A 233 -0.98 -7.40 4.65
N VAL A 234 -0.96 -6.11 4.92
CA VAL A 234 -1.68 -5.49 6.03
C VAL A 234 -3.07 -5.07 5.54
N MET A 235 -4.11 -5.60 6.16
CA MET A 235 -5.50 -5.35 5.76
C MET A 235 -6.30 -4.77 6.93
N LYS A 236 -7.25 -3.89 6.61
CA LYS A 236 -8.23 -3.38 7.58
C LYS A 236 -9.57 -4.06 7.31
N LYS A 237 -10.10 -4.80 8.29
CA LYS A 237 -11.36 -5.54 8.18
C LYS A 237 -12.33 -5.15 9.29
N SER A 238 -13.59 -4.97 8.93
CA SER A 238 -14.64 -4.77 9.93
C SER A 238 -14.88 -6.06 10.71
N SER A 239 -15.42 -5.95 11.92
CA SER A 239 -15.78 -7.12 12.74
C SER A 239 -16.79 -8.01 12.00
N ASN A 240 -17.68 -7.40 11.22
CA ASN A 240 -18.66 -8.14 10.43
C ASN A 240 -17.99 -8.97 9.31
N ASP A 241 -16.96 -8.41 8.65
CA ASP A 241 -16.24 -9.16 7.60
C ASP A 241 -15.46 -10.34 8.18
N ILE A 242 -14.88 -10.15 9.37
CA ILE A 242 -14.20 -11.24 10.09
C ILE A 242 -15.24 -12.33 10.44
N ARG A 243 -16.39 -11.92 10.98
CA ARG A 243 -17.45 -12.87 11.36
C ARG A 243 -17.96 -13.69 10.15
N LYS A 244 -18.12 -13.04 8.99
CA LYS A 244 -18.47 -13.74 7.74
C LYS A 244 -17.44 -14.82 7.39
N MET A 245 -16.14 -14.50 7.57
CA MET A 245 -15.07 -15.45 7.28
C MET A 245 -15.06 -16.62 8.28
N GLN A 246 -15.41 -16.35 9.54
CA GLN A 246 -15.52 -17.39 10.58
C GLN A 246 -16.70 -18.33 10.26
N VAL A 247 -17.87 -17.75 9.95
CA VAL A 247 -19.10 -18.54 9.62
C VAL A 247 -18.86 -19.41 8.38
N ASN A 248 -18.07 -18.91 7.41
CA ASN A 248 -17.76 -19.67 6.20
C ASN A 248 -16.63 -20.71 6.41
N GLY A 249 -16.10 -20.84 7.64
CA GLY A 249 -15.04 -21.78 7.93
C GLY A 249 -13.67 -21.40 7.34
N PHE A 250 -13.55 -20.16 6.86
CA PHE A 250 -12.25 -19.72 6.32
C PHE A 250 -11.29 -19.32 7.46
N TYR A 251 -11.80 -18.62 8.47
CA TYR A 251 -11.10 -18.32 9.73
C TYR A 251 -11.65 -19.21 10.83
N ARG A 252 -10.84 -19.58 11.80
CA ARG A 252 -11.31 -20.30 12.98
C ARG A 252 -12.29 -19.42 13.77
N ASP A 253 -13.28 -20.06 14.41
CA ASP A 253 -14.32 -19.36 15.17
C ASP A 253 -13.84 -19.09 16.59
N ILE A 254 -13.18 -17.94 16.78
CA ILE A 254 -12.63 -17.48 18.05
C ILE A 254 -13.06 -16.02 18.27
N GLU A 255 -13.30 -15.67 19.53
CA GLU A 255 -13.64 -14.28 19.90
C GLU A 255 -12.36 -13.43 19.90
N LEU A 256 -12.37 -12.37 19.11
CA LEU A 256 -11.27 -11.42 19.04
C LEU A 256 -11.47 -10.27 20.02
N PRO A 257 -10.41 -9.70 20.59
CA PRO A 257 -10.52 -8.44 21.34
C PRO A 257 -11.11 -7.33 20.46
N ASP A 258 -11.70 -6.33 21.10
CA ASP A 258 -12.25 -5.17 20.39
C ASP A 258 -11.16 -4.54 19.50
N ALA A 259 -11.56 -4.14 18.29
CA ALA A 259 -10.67 -3.48 17.36
C ALA A 259 -10.15 -2.17 17.96
N THR A 260 -8.84 -1.94 17.86
CA THR A 260 -8.21 -0.71 18.34
C THR A 260 -7.85 0.17 17.16
N PRO A 261 -8.06 1.50 17.27
CA PRO A 261 -7.63 2.40 16.21
C PRO A 261 -6.12 2.27 15.97
N SER A 262 -5.74 1.97 14.76
CA SER A 262 -4.34 1.82 14.36
C SER A 262 -4.16 2.41 12.98
N SER A 263 -3.39 3.48 12.88
CA SER A 263 -3.07 4.08 11.59
C SER A 263 -1.56 4.28 11.45
N SER A 264 -1.03 3.93 10.30
CA SER A 264 0.37 4.19 9.97
C SER A 264 0.56 5.69 9.76
N ASP A 265 1.79 6.17 9.83
CA ASP A 265 2.11 7.58 9.59
C ASP A 265 1.75 7.99 8.16
N ILE A 266 1.84 7.05 7.20
CA ILE A 266 1.40 7.27 5.82
C ILE A 266 -0.13 7.45 5.79
N THR A 267 -0.89 6.60 6.48
CA THR A 267 -2.36 6.72 6.55
C THR A 267 -2.78 8.04 7.21
N LYS A 268 -2.13 8.41 8.31
CA LYS A 268 -2.36 9.71 8.96
C LYS A 268 -2.11 10.86 7.98
N LYS A 269 -1.04 10.76 7.20
CA LYS A 269 -0.70 11.78 6.21
C LYS A 269 -1.75 11.88 5.10
N TYR A 270 -2.22 10.75 4.60
CA TYR A 270 -3.31 10.73 3.60
C TYR A 270 -4.58 11.37 4.16
N ASN A 271 -4.97 11.03 5.39
CA ASN A 271 -6.15 11.61 6.05
C ASN A 271 -6.00 13.13 6.19
N GLU A 272 -4.83 13.60 6.61
CA GLU A 272 -4.51 15.03 6.68
C GLU A 272 -4.66 15.70 5.32
N MET A 273 -4.13 15.11 4.26
CA MET A 273 -4.16 15.67 2.90
C MET A 273 -5.57 15.69 2.30
N THR A 274 -6.39 14.68 2.58
CA THR A 274 -7.76 14.59 2.05
C THR A 274 -8.78 15.30 2.95
N GLY A 275 -8.37 15.72 4.14
CA GLY A 275 -9.27 16.34 5.12
C GLY A 275 -10.17 15.34 5.83
N GLU A 276 -9.81 14.06 5.79
CA GLU A 276 -10.57 13.00 6.44
C GLU A 276 -10.22 12.97 7.94
N SER A 277 -11.22 13.08 8.81
CA SER A 277 -11.01 12.96 10.24
C SER A 277 -10.93 11.49 10.64
N GLU A 278 -10.08 11.15 11.59
CA GLU A 278 -10.03 9.80 12.14
C GLU A 278 -11.42 9.45 12.69
N SER A 279 -11.99 8.35 12.23
CA SER A 279 -13.31 7.94 12.69
C SER A 279 -13.25 7.50 14.15
N TYR A 280 -14.15 8.04 14.95
CA TYR A 280 -14.29 7.66 16.35
C TYR A 280 -15.20 6.43 16.49
N ASP A 281 -14.72 5.45 17.18
CA ASP A 281 -15.40 4.29 17.81
C ASP A 281 -16.36 3.45 16.96
N TYR A 282 -17.19 4.01 16.08
CA TYR A 282 -18.22 3.25 15.38
C TYR A 282 -17.73 2.49 14.14
N ASP A 283 -16.56 2.87 13.61
CA ASP A 283 -16.02 2.26 12.38
C ASP A 283 -14.60 1.74 12.57
N THR A 284 -14.27 1.37 13.80
CA THR A 284 -12.94 0.82 14.10
C THR A 284 -12.79 -0.55 13.43
N ARG A 285 -11.70 -0.72 12.71
CA ARG A 285 -11.40 -1.94 11.96
C ARG A 285 -10.22 -2.69 12.58
N HIS A 286 -10.32 -4.00 12.57
CA HIS A 286 -9.20 -4.87 12.95
C HIS A 286 -8.09 -4.76 11.91
N THR A 287 -6.85 -4.73 12.38
CA THR A 287 -5.66 -4.84 11.51
C THR A 287 -5.31 -6.31 11.38
N ILE A 288 -5.46 -6.84 10.19
CA ILE A 288 -5.21 -8.25 9.90
C ILE A 288 -3.93 -8.35 9.06
N LEU A 289 -2.99 -9.15 9.51
CA LEU A 289 -1.76 -9.48 8.79
C LEU A 289 -1.97 -10.79 8.03
N GLU A 290 -1.85 -10.77 6.73
CA GLU A 290 -1.81 -11.96 5.87
C GLU A 290 -0.35 -12.15 5.47
N MET A 291 0.32 -13.09 6.12
CA MET A 291 1.76 -13.28 6.01
C MET A 291 2.08 -14.53 5.19
N GLN A 292 2.84 -14.37 4.13
CA GLN A 292 3.41 -15.47 3.36
C GLN A 292 4.79 -15.76 3.96
N VAL A 293 4.96 -16.95 4.52
CA VAL A 293 6.16 -17.32 5.29
C VAL A 293 6.38 -18.84 5.18
N ASP A 294 7.63 -19.24 5.27
CA ASP A 294 7.99 -20.67 5.30
C ASP A 294 8.08 -21.12 6.75
N LEU A 295 7.37 -22.21 7.09
CA LEU A 295 7.28 -22.75 8.45
C LEU A 295 7.51 -24.26 8.46
N ASP A 296 8.10 -24.75 9.52
CA ASP A 296 8.19 -26.19 9.82
C ASP A 296 7.16 -26.47 10.92
N LEU A 297 5.94 -26.86 10.50
CA LEU A 297 4.80 -27.04 11.42
C LEU A 297 4.78 -28.46 11.95
N LYS A 298 4.74 -28.61 13.26
CA LYS A 298 4.63 -29.91 13.96
C LYS A 298 3.36 -30.63 13.48
N GLY A 299 3.53 -31.86 13.04
CA GLY A 299 2.45 -32.70 12.48
C GLY A 299 2.26 -32.54 10.97
N PHE A 300 2.84 -31.48 10.36
CA PHE A 300 2.73 -31.20 8.92
C PHE A 300 4.11 -31.03 8.27
N GLU A 301 5.14 -31.63 8.88
CA GLU A 301 6.53 -31.53 8.43
C GLU A 301 6.69 -32.18 7.04
N ASP A 302 7.61 -31.64 6.27
CA ASP A 302 8.01 -32.26 5.02
C ASP A 302 8.69 -33.61 5.28
N LYS A 303 8.31 -34.64 4.52
CA LYS A 303 8.83 -36.00 4.68
C LYS A 303 9.49 -36.49 3.39
N ASP A 304 10.60 -37.20 3.56
CA ASP A 304 11.30 -37.84 2.45
C ASP A 304 10.57 -39.13 2.00
N ALA A 305 11.11 -39.78 0.97
CA ALA A 305 10.55 -41.03 0.43
C ALA A 305 10.50 -42.20 1.44
N ASN A 306 11.21 -42.08 2.55
CA ASN A 306 11.24 -43.07 3.62
C ASN A 306 10.32 -42.71 4.79
N GLY A 307 9.60 -41.58 4.70
CA GLY A 307 8.71 -41.08 5.74
C GLY A 307 9.42 -40.34 6.89
N GLN A 308 10.70 -40.02 6.72
CA GLN A 308 11.46 -39.28 7.75
C GLN A 308 11.35 -37.78 7.50
N ASN A 309 11.24 -36.99 8.55
CA ASN A 309 11.15 -35.51 8.46
C ASN A 309 12.44 -34.96 7.85
N THR A 310 12.30 -34.13 6.83
CA THR A 310 13.44 -33.51 6.13
C THR A 310 13.98 -32.29 6.87
N GLY A 311 13.15 -31.63 7.70
CA GLY A 311 13.48 -30.37 8.36
C GLY A 311 13.38 -29.16 7.42
N ILE A 312 12.77 -29.34 6.26
CA ILE A 312 12.53 -28.25 5.30
C ILE A 312 11.27 -27.50 5.71
N ALA A 313 11.38 -26.19 5.87
CA ALA A 313 10.21 -25.32 6.09
C ALA A 313 9.41 -25.19 4.80
N LEU A 314 8.09 -25.35 4.89
CA LEU A 314 7.17 -25.31 3.75
C LEU A 314 6.47 -23.96 3.68
N PRO A 315 6.06 -23.49 2.48
CA PRO A 315 5.37 -22.21 2.34
C PRO A 315 3.93 -22.24 2.85
N TYR A 316 3.59 -21.28 3.71
CA TYR A 316 2.22 -21.10 4.25
C TYR A 316 1.77 -19.64 4.10
N VAL A 317 0.46 -19.45 4.15
CA VAL A 317 -0.17 -18.15 4.37
C VAL A 317 -0.77 -18.18 5.77
N VAL A 318 -0.27 -17.34 6.65
CA VAL A 318 -0.75 -17.22 8.04
C VAL A 318 -1.52 -15.90 8.17
N THR A 319 -2.73 -15.96 8.68
CA THR A 319 -3.57 -14.77 8.92
C THR A 319 -3.64 -14.53 10.43
N ILE A 320 -3.23 -13.33 10.85
CA ILE A 320 -3.06 -12.98 12.27
C ILE A 320 -3.81 -11.68 12.55
N ASP A 321 -4.53 -11.61 13.67
CA ASP A 321 -5.04 -10.35 14.19
C ASP A 321 -3.88 -9.60 14.86
N HIS A 322 -3.49 -8.44 14.32
CA HIS A 322 -2.22 -7.81 14.66
C HIS A 322 -2.08 -7.43 16.13
N PRO A 323 -3.08 -6.76 16.78
CA PRO A 323 -2.84 -6.35 18.17
C PRO A 323 -2.74 -7.52 19.14
N SER A 324 -3.54 -8.58 18.91
CA SER A 324 -3.64 -9.72 19.83
C SER A 324 -2.63 -10.83 19.54
N GLY A 325 -2.13 -10.93 18.31
CA GLY A 325 -1.29 -12.02 17.85
C GLY A 325 -2.06 -13.33 17.63
N ILE A 326 -3.40 -13.28 17.68
CA ILE A 326 -4.25 -14.46 17.49
C ILE A 326 -4.22 -14.88 16.02
N ILE A 327 -3.84 -16.13 15.77
CA ILE A 327 -3.81 -16.71 14.42
C ILE A 327 -5.24 -17.15 14.05
N LEU A 328 -5.72 -16.66 12.93
CA LEU A 328 -7.08 -16.94 12.41
C LEU A 328 -7.06 -18.07 11.38
N SER A 329 -5.98 -18.21 10.63
CA SER A 329 -5.87 -19.28 9.64
C SER A 329 -4.41 -19.55 9.28
N ILE A 330 -4.12 -20.83 9.00
CA ILE A 330 -2.83 -21.27 8.44
C ILE A 330 -3.20 -22.16 7.25
N ARG A 331 -2.76 -21.80 6.06
CA ARG A 331 -3.04 -22.55 4.84
C ARG A 331 -1.77 -22.77 4.03
N ARG A 332 -1.68 -23.93 3.37
CA ARG A 332 -0.54 -24.26 2.50
C ARG A 332 -0.49 -23.29 1.32
N ASN A 333 0.70 -22.82 0.96
CA ASN A 333 0.90 -21.84 -0.12
C ASN A 333 1.76 -22.46 -1.25
N TYR A 334 1.48 -23.71 -1.57
CA TYR A 334 2.10 -24.44 -2.68
C TYR A 334 1.04 -25.35 -3.29
N TYR A 335 1.33 -25.95 -4.43
CA TYR A 335 0.40 -26.88 -5.08
C TYR A 335 0.65 -28.31 -4.57
N GLU A 336 -0.41 -29.06 -4.37
CA GLU A 336 -0.34 -30.44 -3.86
C GLU A 336 0.51 -31.34 -4.78
N ASP A 337 0.41 -31.13 -6.09
CA ASP A 337 1.13 -31.91 -7.11
C ASP A 337 2.55 -31.37 -7.39
N ASP A 338 2.97 -30.29 -6.74
CA ASP A 338 4.32 -29.71 -6.93
C ASP A 338 5.32 -30.38 -6.00
N SER A 339 6.16 -31.25 -6.55
CA SER A 339 7.23 -31.95 -5.78
C SER A 339 8.29 -30.99 -5.22
N ALA A 340 8.43 -29.80 -5.82
CA ALA A 340 9.39 -28.79 -5.34
C ALA A 340 8.81 -27.89 -4.24
N ARG A 341 7.50 -27.95 -4.02
CA ARG A 341 6.79 -27.15 -3.00
C ARG A 341 7.10 -25.67 -3.08
N LEU A 342 7.13 -25.14 -4.31
CA LEU A 342 7.43 -23.74 -4.54
C LEU A 342 6.27 -22.84 -4.07
N ARG A 343 6.64 -21.70 -3.48
CA ARG A 343 5.68 -20.71 -2.99
C ARG A 343 4.80 -20.19 -4.14
N ARG A 344 3.50 -20.22 -3.95
CA ARG A 344 2.54 -19.64 -4.91
C ARG A 344 2.62 -18.11 -4.81
N MET A 345 2.75 -17.46 -5.97
CA MET A 345 2.88 -16.01 -6.04
C MET A 345 1.53 -15.36 -6.25
N HIS A 346 1.10 -14.57 -5.29
CA HIS A 346 -0.17 -13.84 -5.32
C HIS A 346 0.02 -12.35 -5.60
N PHE A 347 1.24 -11.86 -5.52
CA PHE A 347 1.57 -10.45 -5.69
C PHE A 347 2.50 -10.26 -6.87
N VAL A 348 2.26 -9.19 -7.64
CA VAL A 348 3.18 -8.69 -8.66
C VAL A 348 3.73 -7.36 -8.14
N HIS A 349 5.05 -7.25 -8.04
CA HIS A 349 5.73 -6.05 -7.58
C HIS A 349 6.13 -5.19 -8.78
N TYR A 350 5.61 -3.97 -8.83
CA TYR A 350 5.98 -2.96 -9.82
C TYR A 350 6.93 -1.97 -9.17
N GLN A 351 8.08 -1.74 -9.81
CA GLN A 351 9.07 -0.78 -9.34
C GLN A 351 9.21 0.36 -10.37
N TYR A 352 9.13 1.60 -9.90
CA TYR A 352 9.33 2.77 -10.78
C TYR A 352 10.81 2.89 -11.16
N LEU A 353 11.69 3.00 -10.16
CA LEU A 353 13.14 2.93 -10.35
C LEU A 353 13.69 1.89 -9.37
N PRO A 354 14.07 0.71 -9.86
CA PRO A 354 14.74 -0.27 -9.00
C PRO A 354 16.01 0.34 -8.42
N GLY A 355 16.23 0.15 -7.13
CA GLY A 355 17.29 0.83 -6.41
C GLY A 355 18.11 -0.08 -5.52
N LEU A 356 18.35 0.37 -4.30
CA LEU A 356 19.29 -0.24 -3.37
C LEU A 356 18.66 -1.29 -2.48
N GLY A 357 17.36 -1.24 -2.31
CA GLY A 357 16.61 -2.18 -1.44
C GLY A 357 15.41 -2.76 -2.17
N PHE A 358 14.57 -3.44 -1.40
CA PHE A 358 13.37 -4.08 -1.93
C PHE A 358 12.43 -3.07 -2.60
N TYR A 359 12.18 -1.93 -1.94
CA TYR A 359 11.29 -0.90 -2.47
C TYR A 359 12.04 -0.03 -3.47
N GLY A 360 11.43 0.22 -4.62
CA GLY A 360 11.98 1.11 -5.64
C GLY A 360 11.97 2.58 -5.19
N PHE A 361 12.70 3.41 -5.91
CA PHE A 361 12.68 4.86 -5.71
C PHE A 361 11.59 5.50 -6.55
N GLY A 362 10.79 6.38 -5.93
CA GLY A 362 9.81 7.20 -6.62
C GLY A 362 10.31 8.61 -6.85
N LEU A 363 9.47 9.42 -7.49
CA LEU A 363 9.76 10.84 -7.75
C LEU A 363 9.98 11.61 -6.44
N ILE A 364 9.25 11.25 -5.38
CA ILE A 364 9.45 11.86 -4.06
C ILE A 364 10.89 11.70 -3.60
N HIS A 365 11.46 10.50 -3.76
CA HIS A 365 12.84 10.21 -3.35
C HIS A 365 13.87 10.93 -4.24
N MET A 366 13.53 11.14 -5.51
CA MET A 366 14.49 11.67 -6.50
C MET A 366 14.41 13.20 -6.63
N ILE A 367 13.22 13.76 -6.72
CA ILE A 367 13.02 15.20 -6.94
C ILE A 367 12.24 15.91 -5.84
N GLY A 368 11.90 15.21 -4.75
CA GLY A 368 11.18 15.81 -3.62
C GLY A 368 11.91 17.03 -3.04
N GLY A 369 13.22 16.95 -2.94
CA GLY A 369 14.05 18.07 -2.50
C GLY A 369 13.98 19.29 -3.43
N LEU A 370 13.98 19.06 -4.74
CA LEU A 370 13.82 20.14 -5.74
C LEU A 370 12.42 20.75 -5.64
N ALA A 371 11.38 19.92 -5.49
CA ALA A 371 10.00 20.40 -5.35
C ALA A 371 9.83 21.25 -4.09
N LYS A 372 10.45 20.84 -2.98
CA LYS A 372 10.42 21.58 -1.72
C LYS A 372 11.15 22.94 -1.88
N SER A 373 12.30 22.96 -2.55
CA SER A 373 13.06 24.18 -2.82
C SER A 373 12.26 25.13 -3.71
N ALA A 374 11.65 24.62 -4.79
CA ALA A 374 10.81 25.41 -5.69
C ALA A 374 9.63 26.05 -4.93
N THR A 375 8.97 25.28 -4.06
CA THR A 375 7.85 25.75 -3.21
C THR A 375 8.34 26.87 -2.28
N SER A 376 9.50 26.68 -1.63
CA SER A 376 10.08 27.65 -0.70
C SER A 376 10.40 28.98 -1.42
N ILE A 377 11.02 28.89 -2.58
CA ILE A 377 11.39 30.11 -3.37
C ILE A 377 10.12 30.81 -3.86
N LEU A 378 9.15 30.06 -4.38
CA LEU A 378 7.88 30.62 -4.84
C LEU A 378 7.17 31.39 -3.71
N ARG A 379 7.09 30.79 -2.52
CA ARG A 379 6.51 31.43 -1.32
C ARG A 379 7.23 32.72 -0.96
N GLN A 380 8.58 32.68 -0.96
CA GLN A 380 9.40 33.87 -0.67
C GLN A 380 9.15 35.01 -1.68
N LEU A 381 9.04 34.68 -2.96
CA LEU A 381 8.77 35.68 -4.01
C LEU A 381 7.39 36.32 -3.83
N VAL A 382 6.37 35.51 -3.54
CA VAL A 382 4.99 36.00 -3.34
C VAL A 382 4.92 36.86 -2.04
N ASP A 383 5.55 36.37 -0.96
CA ASP A 383 5.57 37.08 0.33
C ASP A 383 6.32 38.42 0.20
N ALA A 384 7.47 38.43 -0.50
CA ALA A 384 8.22 39.66 -0.77
C ALA A 384 7.38 40.65 -1.57
N GLY A 385 6.64 40.17 -2.57
CA GLY A 385 5.72 40.98 -3.36
C GLY A 385 4.61 41.59 -2.50
N THR A 386 4.06 40.80 -1.59
CA THR A 386 3.02 41.26 -0.66
C THR A 386 3.56 42.40 0.24
N LEU A 387 4.73 42.20 0.83
CA LEU A 387 5.35 43.21 1.71
C LEU A 387 5.75 44.47 0.92
N SER A 388 6.22 44.31 -0.31
CA SER A 388 6.60 45.43 -1.18
C SER A 388 5.36 46.27 -1.59
N ASN A 389 4.26 45.59 -1.92
CA ASN A 389 3.01 46.27 -2.37
C ASN A 389 2.21 46.84 -1.21
N LEU A 390 2.34 46.26 0.00
CA LEU A 390 1.62 46.71 1.20
C LEU A 390 2.66 46.98 2.31
N PRO A 391 3.47 48.05 2.12
CA PRO A 391 4.56 48.29 3.06
C PRO A 391 4.06 48.75 4.43
N GLY A 392 4.58 48.14 5.47
CA GLY A 392 4.40 48.62 6.84
C GLY A 392 5.35 49.78 7.10
N GLY A 393 5.12 50.47 8.20
CA GLY A 393 5.98 51.59 8.58
C GLY A 393 5.99 51.82 10.08
N LEU A 394 6.87 52.74 10.49
CA LEU A 394 7.00 53.15 11.87
C LEU A 394 6.40 54.58 11.96
N LYS A 395 5.60 54.84 12.99
CA LYS A 395 5.10 56.15 13.27
C LYS A 395 5.60 56.63 14.62
N ALA A 396 5.91 57.91 14.76
CA ALA A 396 6.30 58.54 16.04
C ALA A 396 5.15 58.40 17.03
N ARG A 397 5.48 58.17 18.30
CA ARG A 397 4.49 57.88 19.38
C ARG A 397 3.41 58.95 19.48
N GLY A 398 3.71 60.19 19.20
CA GLY A 398 2.77 61.32 19.31
C GLY A 398 1.88 61.54 18.08
N LEU A 399 2.13 60.85 16.98
CA LEU A 399 1.35 60.96 15.74
C LEU A 399 0.00 60.26 15.91
N ARG A 400 -1.09 60.99 15.75
CA ARG A 400 -2.46 60.45 15.80
C ARG A 400 -3.08 60.47 14.42
N ILE A 401 -3.56 59.32 13.96
CA ILE A 401 -4.29 59.21 12.70
C ILE A 401 -5.73 58.83 13.02
N LYS A 402 -6.68 59.62 12.56
CA LYS A 402 -8.09 59.35 12.78
C LYS A 402 -8.48 58.08 12.02
N GLY A 403 -9.05 57.11 12.70
CA GLY A 403 -9.42 55.82 12.10
C GLY A 403 -8.26 54.87 11.92
N ASP A 404 -7.24 54.95 12.77
CA ASP A 404 -5.99 54.17 12.75
C ASP A 404 -6.21 52.65 12.88
N ASP A 405 -7.35 52.24 13.38
CA ASP A 405 -7.74 50.84 13.60
C ASP A 405 -8.42 50.17 12.42
N SER A 406 -8.60 50.90 11.31
CA SER A 406 -9.25 50.39 10.10
C SER A 406 -8.38 50.60 8.83
N PRO A 407 -8.44 49.71 7.83
CA PRO A 407 -7.71 49.91 6.57
C PRO A 407 -8.16 51.16 5.84
N ILE A 408 -7.23 51.83 5.16
CA ILE A 408 -7.51 52.98 4.31
C ILE A 408 -8.14 52.51 2.99
N MET A 409 -9.30 53.06 2.63
CA MET A 409 -9.96 52.72 1.38
C MET A 409 -9.35 53.50 0.21
N PRO A 410 -9.38 52.98 -1.02
CA PRO A 410 -8.89 53.73 -2.18
C PRO A 410 -9.60 55.08 -2.32
N GLY A 411 -8.81 56.15 -2.40
CA GLY A 411 -9.34 57.54 -2.52
C GLY A 411 -9.66 58.19 -1.19
N GLU A 412 -9.44 57.54 -0.07
CA GLU A 412 -9.71 58.07 1.27
C GLU A 412 -8.56 58.96 1.74
N PHE A 413 -8.92 60.13 2.35
CA PHE A 413 -7.99 61.02 3.03
C PHE A 413 -8.33 61.03 4.50
N ARG A 414 -7.30 60.85 5.37
CA ARG A 414 -7.46 60.82 6.81
C ARG A 414 -6.76 62.01 7.48
N ASP A 415 -7.44 62.63 8.43
CA ASP A 415 -6.86 63.69 9.27
C ASP A 415 -5.77 63.11 10.18
N VAL A 416 -4.64 63.83 10.26
CA VAL A 416 -3.46 63.41 11.03
C VAL A 416 -3.05 64.59 11.91
N ASP A 417 -2.98 64.33 13.26
CA ASP A 417 -2.42 65.28 14.22
C ASP A 417 -0.91 65.00 14.35
N VAL A 418 -0.10 65.97 13.98
CA VAL A 418 1.36 65.84 13.98
C VAL A 418 1.93 66.59 15.21
N PRO A 419 2.71 65.96 16.11
CA PRO A 419 3.23 66.61 17.29
C PRO A 419 4.29 67.69 17.01
N GLY A 420 4.76 67.81 15.79
CA GLY A 420 5.71 68.80 15.33
C GLY A 420 6.36 68.39 14.04
N GLY A 421 6.72 69.36 13.20
CA GLY A 421 7.36 69.11 11.92
C GLY A 421 6.37 68.64 10.84
N ALA A 422 6.93 68.10 9.79
CA ALA A 422 6.10 67.55 8.67
C ALA A 422 5.67 66.10 8.97
N ILE A 423 4.58 65.66 8.36
CA ILE A 423 4.09 64.28 8.43
C ILE A 423 5.24 63.31 8.09
N ARG A 424 6.01 63.62 7.06
CA ARG A 424 7.13 62.81 6.58
C ARG A 424 8.19 62.58 7.65
N ASP A 425 8.41 63.52 8.57
CA ASP A 425 9.43 63.41 9.65
C ASP A 425 8.96 62.48 10.77
N ASN A 426 7.67 62.14 10.80
CA ASN A 426 7.03 61.37 11.87
C ASN A 426 6.63 59.94 11.40
N ILE A 427 6.81 59.63 10.12
CA ILE A 427 6.47 58.33 9.52
C ILE A 427 7.67 57.86 8.69
N THR A 428 8.12 56.61 8.91
CA THR A 428 9.18 55.99 8.11
C THR A 428 8.66 54.64 7.64
N PHE A 429 8.64 54.44 6.34
CA PHE A 429 8.31 53.11 5.76
C PHE A 429 9.49 52.15 5.97
N LEU A 430 9.16 50.92 6.32
CA LEU A 430 10.16 49.89 6.37
C LEU A 430 10.71 49.58 4.96
N PRO A 431 12.03 49.42 4.81
CA PRO A 431 12.65 49.29 3.49
C PRO A 431 12.51 47.87 2.93
N TYR A 432 11.27 47.46 2.63
CA TYR A 432 11.04 46.16 2.01
C TYR A 432 11.56 46.19 0.57
N LYS A 433 12.32 45.14 0.23
CA LYS A 433 12.87 45.00 -1.11
C LYS A 433 11.84 44.32 -2.03
N GLU A 434 11.91 44.66 -3.30
CA GLU A 434 11.12 44.00 -4.34
C GLU A 434 11.51 42.50 -4.44
N PRO A 435 10.60 41.63 -4.94
CA PRO A 435 10.95 40.23 -5.19
C PRO A 435 12.24 40.10 -5.99
N SER A 436 13.14 39.23 -5.54
CA SER A 436 14.48 39.08 -6.12
C SER A 436 14.41 38.43 -7.51
N GLY A 437 14.94 39.12 -8.54
CA GLY A 437 15.09 38.57 -9.89
C GLY A 437 16.01 37.35 -9.91
N THR A 438 17.02 37.32 -9.04
CA THR A 438 17.95 36.19 -8.91
C THR A 438 17.20 34.94 -8.38
N LEU A 439 16.31 35.12 -7.37
CA LEU A 439 15.49 34.02 -6.86
C LEU A 439 14.51 33.54 -7.92
N PHE A 440 13.94 34.44 -8.73
CA PHE A 440 13.05 34.08 -9.84
C PHE A 440 13.79 33.22 -10.87
N GLN A 441 15.01 33.60 -11.25
CA GLN A 441 15.85 32.82 -12.18
C GLN A 441 16.20 31.45 -11.58
N LEU A 442 16.55 31.39 -10.28
CA LEU A 442 16.82 30.15 -9.58
C LEU A 442 15.61 29.21 -9.58
N LEU A 443 14.42 29.75 -9.36
CA LEU A 443 13.16 28.99 -9.44
C LEU A 443 13.02 28.36 -10.82
N GLY A 444 13.21 29.15 -11.88
CA GLY A 444 13.16 28.66 -13.26
C GLY A 444 14.13 27.51 -13.52
N ASN A 445 15.36 27.64 -13.06
CA ASN A 445 16.39 26.59 -13.21
C ASN A 445 16.00 25.32 -12.48
N ILE A 446 15.53 25.43 -11.22
CA ILE A 446 15.12 24.27 -10.40
C ILE A 446 13.95 23.55 -11.08
N VAL A 447 12.96 24.29 -11.58
CA VAL A 447 11.79 23.72 -12.27
C VAL A 447 12.23 22.99 -13.55
N GLU A 448 13.12 23.60 -14.34
CA GLU A 448 13.65 22.98 -15.56
C GLU A 448 14.40 21.68 -15.27
N GLU A 449 15.25 21.67 -14.23
CA GLU A 449 15.97 20.46 -13.80
C GLU A 449 15.00 19.36 -13.36
N GLY A 450 13.98 19.69 -12.59
CA GLY A 450 12.95 18.76 -12.14
C GLY A 450 12.17 18.16 -13.31
N LYS A 451 11.76 18.99 -14.27
CA LYS A 451 11.07 18.54 -15.49
C LYS A 451 11.95 17.66 -16.36
N ARG A 452 13.21 18.03 -16.50
CA ARG A 452 14.19 17.23 -17.26
C ARG A 452 14.35 15.84 -16.66
N PHE A 453 14.47 15.75 -15.34
CA PHE A 453 14.58 14.47 -14.63
C PHE A 453 13.32 13.62 -14.84
N ALA A 454 12.14 14.20 -14.70
CA ALA A 454 10.86 13.50 -14.91
C ALA A 454 10.73 13.00 -16.36
N SER A 455 11.20 13.78 -17.35
CA SER A 455 11.17 13.40 -18.76
C SER A 455 12.10 12.21 -19.07
N ILE A 456 13.23 12.10 -18.38
CA ILE A 456 14.14 10.95 -18.51
C ILE A 456 13.41 9.67 -18.06
N SER A 457 12.64 9.74 -16.96
CA SER A 457 11.86 8.59 -16.48
C SER A 457 10.73 8.22 -17.45
N ASP A 458 10.14 9.18 -18.16
CA ASP A 458 9.10 8.92 -19.17
C ASP A 458 9.66 8.14 -20.38
N MET A 459 10.91 8.34 -20.73
CA MET A 459 11.56 7.59 -21.83
C MET A 459 11.62 6.09 -21.54
N LYS A 460 11.73 5.70 -20.26
CA LYS A 460 11.69 4.28 -19.87
C LYS A 460 10.35 3.61 -20.18
N VAL A 461 9.25 4.34 -20.09
CA VAL A 461 7.91 3.82 -20.40
C VAL A 461 7.81 3.49 -21.89
N SER A 462 8.32 4.36 -22.77
CA SER A 462 8.30 4.11 -24.22
C SER A 462 9.22 2.96 -24.63
N ASP A 463 10.33 2.74 -23.93
CA ASP A 463 11.27 1.64 -24.19
C ASP A 463 10.72 0.27 -23.75
N MET A 464 9.75 0.24 -22.85
CA MET A 464 9.10 -1.02 -22.43
C MET A 464 8.39 -1.72 -23.59
N ASN A 465 7.96 -0.98 -24.59
CA ASN A 465 7.40 -1.55 -25.83
C ASN A 465 8.40 -2.38 -26.60
N UNK A 466 9.50 -2.06 -26.49
CA UNK A 466 10.57 -2.78 -27.11
C UNK A 466 10.92 -4.03 -26.35
N UNK A 467 10.77 -3.98 -25.33
CA UNK A 467 11.05 -5.08 -24.51
C UNK A 467 9.96 -6.12 -24.48
N UNK A 468 9.05 -5.71 -24.71
CA UNK A 468 7.93 -6.54 -24.86
C UNK A 468 7.92 -7.25 -26.15
N UNK A 469 8.66 -6.82 -26.78
CA UNK A 469 8.85 -7.40 -28.03
C UNK A 469 9.87 -8.46 -28.05
N ARG A 470 10.46 -8.69 -27.08
CA ARG A 470 11.36 -9.79 -26.92
C ARG A 470 10.70 -10.84 -26.01
#